data_106d3d4cbdd9691b9cfdc875f08e5f63
#
_entry.id   106d3d4cbdd9691b9cfdc875f08e5f63
#
_cell.length_a   1.000
_cell.length_b   1.000
_cell.length_c   1.000
_cell.angle_alpha   90.00
_cell.angle_beta   90.00
_cell.angle_gamma   90.00
#
_symmetry.space_group_name_H-M   'P 1'
#
loop_
_entity.id
_entity.type
_entity.pdbx_description
1 polymer ?
#
loop_
_entity_poly.entity_id
_entity_poly.type
_entity_poly.pdbx_seq_one_letter_code
_entity_poly.pdbx_strand_id
1 'polypeptide(L)'
;MSNFTRFNHKSLINPAYQDSEQYVPISAIPFKKSADLFAINPEMVYSIRAMYHSTSDYGDQIVAIVNAETAPDDVFRMALPRKYAEIINPDDAGLIADCNQGLARFTITEYHSKRFNKELNDIKFL
;
A
#
# COMPACT_ATOMS: atom_id res chain seq x y z
N MET A 1 -10.26 -7.30 14.08
CA MET A 1 -9.47 -7.55 12.88
C MET A 1 -9.60 -6.42 11.91
N SER A 2 -8.56 -6.14 11.16
CA SER A 2 -8.58 -5.11 10.12
C SER A 2 -9.47 -5.54 8.96
N ASN A 3 -10.25 -4.60 8.39
CA ASN A 3 -10.98 -4.82 7.15
C ASN A 3 -10.05 -5.13 5.98
N PHE A 4 -8.76 -4.82 6.10
CA PHE A 4 -7.79 -5.08 5.03
C PHE A 4 -7.45 -6.55 4.86
N THR A 5 -7.65 -7.40 5.87
CA THR A 5 -7.33 -8.81 5.75
C THR A 5 -8.17 -9.52 4.68
N ARG A 6 -9.37 -9.02 4.39
CA ARG A 6 -10.22 -9.55 3.32
C ARG A 6 -9.58 -9.38 1.93
N PHE A 7 -8.61 -8.46 1.79
CA PHE A 7 -7.97 -8.17 0.51
C PHE A 7 -6.86 -9.12 0.14
N ASN A 8 -6.48 -10.00 1.03
CA ASN A 8 -5.56 -11.08 0.71
C ASN A 8 -6.15 -12.01 -0.37
N HIS A 9 -7.44 -11.89 -0.64
CA HIS A 9 -8.17 -12.70 -1.60
C HIS A 9 -8.85 -11.87 -2.71
N LYS A 10 -8.40 -10.69 -2.99
CA LYS A 10 -8.85 -9.84 -4.09
C LYS A 10 -9.91 -8.80 -3.77
N SER A 11 -9.84 -8.00 -2.79
CA SER A 11 -10.71 -6.84 -2.68
C SER A 11 -10.01 -5.64 -2.16
N LEU A 12 -10.51 -4.47 -2.35
CA LEU A 12 -9.80 -3.27 -2.14
C LEU A 12 -10.39 -2.01 -1.79
N ILE A 13 -9.58 -1.06 -1.43
CA ILE A 13 -10.03 0.15 -0.93
C ILE A 13 -9.28 1.36 -0.90
N ASN A 14 -9.79 2.43 -0.43
CA ASN A 14 -9.32 3.74 -0.54
C ASN A 14 -9.55 4.70 0.56
N PRO A 15 -8.62 5.52 0.94
CA PRO A 15 -8.76 6.58 1.89
C PRO A 15 -8.59 7.96 1.32
N ALA A 16 -9.13 8.95 2.00
CA ALA A 16 -8.86 10.35 1.77
C ALA A 16 -7.79 10.82 2.75
N TYR A 17 -6.63 11.12 2.25
CA TYR A 17 -5.54 11.66 3.06
C TYR A 17 -5.44 13.18 2.97
N GLN A 18 -6.29 13.79 2.18
CA GLN A 18 -6.12 15.18 1.77
C GLN A 18 -6.56 16.24 2.75
N ASP A 19 -7.23 15.89 3.83
CA ASP A 19 -7.87 16.86 4.72
C ASP A 19 -7.17 17.06 6.06
N SER A 20 -5.90 16.72 6.13
CA SER A 20 -5.12 16.97 7.33
C SER A 20 -4.69 18.43 7.39
N GLU A 21 -4.83 19.08 8.56
CA GLU A 21 -4.28 20.40 8.79
C GLU A 21 -2.75 20.43 8.68
N GLN A 22 -2.13 19.29 8.79
CA GLN A 22 -0.69 19.12 8.60
C GLN A 22 -0.37 18.61 7.20
N TYR A 23 -1.08 19.15 6.24
CA TYR A 23 -0.96 18.72 4.87
C TYR A 23 0.46 18.85 4.34
N VAL A 24 1.02 17.70 3.92
CA VAL A 24 2.23 17.65 3.13
C VAL A 24 1.81 17.28 1.72
N PRO A 25 2.21 18.05 0.69
CA PRO A 25 1.87 17.71 -0.68
C PRO A 25 2.34 16.29 -1.00
N ILE A 26 1.47 15.50 -1.61
CA ILE A 26 1.78 14.11 -1.99
C ILE A 26 3.07 14.04 -2.80
N SER A 27 3.28 15.01 -3.69
CA SER A 27 4.49 15.09 -4.50
C SER A 27 5.78 15.25 -3.71
N ALA A 28 5.69 15.73 -2.46
CA ALA A 28 6.85 15.90 -1.58
C ALA A 28 7.18 14.63 -0.79
N ILE A 29 6.31 13.62 -0.81
CA ILE A 29 6.54 12.35 -0.11
C ILE A 29 7.40 11.45 -1.03
N PRO A 30 8.53 10.91 -0.54
CA PRO A 30 9.38 10.03 -1.36
C PRO A 30 8.63 8.81 -1.87
N PHE A 31 9.03 8.31 -3.04
CA PHE A 31 8.48 7.08 -3.61
C PHE A 31 9.52 5.97 -3.50
N LYS A 32 9.12 4.80 -3.00
CA LYS A 32 9.98 3.62 -2.87
C LYS A 32 9.32 2.42 -3.53
N LYS A 33 10.13 1.57 -4.16
CA LYS A 33 9.64 0.35 -4.81
C LYS A 33 9.57 -0.80 -3.81
N SER A 34 8.52 -1.62 -3.92
CA SER A 34 8.37 -2.79 -3.05
C SER A 34 9.57 -3.75 -3.14
N ALA A 35 10.13 -3.93 -4.33
CA ALA A 35 11.31 -4.80 -4.51
C ALA A 35 12.51 -4.31 -3.70
N ASP A 36 12.74 -2.99 -3.67
CA ASP A 36 13.84 -2.41 -2.91
C ASP A 36 13.63 -2.55 -1.41
N LEU A 37 12.39 -2.35 -0.96
CA LEU A 37 12.03 -2.51 0.46
C LEU A 37 12.18 -3.95 0.91
N PHE A 38 11.75 -4.91 0.10
CA PHE A 38 11.88 -6.33 0.40
C PHE A 38 13.35 -6.74 0.50
N ALA A 39 14.19 -6.24 -0.39
CA ALA A 39 15.61 -6.53 -0.39
C ALA A 39 16.31 -6.03 0.88
N ILE A 40 15.88 -4.88 1.41
CA ILE A 40 16.46 -4.30 2.62
C ILE A 40 16.01 -5.07 3.86
N ASN A 41 14.71 -5.37 3.98
CA ASN A 41 14.17 -6.11 5.11
C ASN A 41 12.91 -6.88 4.71
N PRO A 42 13.04 -8.17 4.38
CA PRO A 42 11.89 -8.98 3.94
C PRO A 42 10.86 -9.27 5.04
N GLU A 43 11.19 -9.03 6.30
CA GLU A 43 10.28 -9.29 7.42
C GLU A 43 9.59 -8.05 7.96
N MET A 44 9.83 -6.89 7.36
CA MET A 44 9.26 -5.63 7.85
C MET A 44 7.74 -5.60 7.68
N VAL A 45 7.07 -5.10 8.71
CA VAL A 45 5.64 -4.80 8.66
C VAL A 45 5.47 -3.30 8.41
N TYR A 46 4.58 -2.98 7.49
CA TYR A 46 4.28 -1.60 7.12
C TYR A 46 2.85 -1.25 7.50
N SER A 47 2.64 0.00 7.90
CA SER A 47 1.31 0.56 8.15
C SER A 47 0.90 1.46 7.01
N ILE A 48 -0.34 1.34 6.55
CA ILE A 48 -0.90 2.20 5.51
C ILE A 48 -1.58 3.39 6.18
N ARG A 49 -1.14 4.59 5.82
CA ARG A 49 -1.74 5.83 6.31
C ARG A 49 -2.84 6.33 5.40
N ALA A 50 -2.67 6.12 4.11
CA ALA A 50 -3.61 6.58 3.09
C ALA A 50 -3.36 5.86 1.78
N MET A 51 -4.32 5.90 0.86
CA MET A 51 -4.17 5.35 -0.48
C MET A 51 -4.93 6.21 -1.48
N TYR A 52 -4.49 6.19 -2.73
CA TYR A 52 -5.18 6.90 -3.81
C TYR A 52 -4.95 6.19 -5.14
N HIS A 53 -5.87 6.44 -6.09
CA HIS A 53 -5.70 5.99 -7.46
C HIS A 53 -4.70 6.86 -8.18
N SER A 54 -3.83 6.21 -8.94
CA SER A 54 -2.91 6.89 -9.86
C SER A 54 -3.02 6.24 -11.22
N THR A 55 -3.04 7.07 -12.27
CA THR A 55 -3.06 6.61 -13.64
C THR A 55 -1.71 6.90 -14.28
N SER A 56 -1.13 5.91 -14.92
CA SER A 56 0.13 6.06 -15.65
C SER A 56 -0.01 5.48 -17.04
N ASP A 57 1.03 5.63 -17.87
CA ASP A 57 1.09 5.03 -19.21
C ASP A 57 0.97 3.51 -19.15
N TYR A 58 1.24 2.92 -18.00
CA TYR A 58 1.16 1.47 -17.77
C TYR A 58 -0.20 1.04 -17.21
N GLY A 59 -1.16 1.95 -17.05
CA GLY A 59 -2.49 1.68 -16.52
C GLY A 59 -2.70 2.22 -15.11
N ASP A 60 -3.84 1.84 -14.52
CA ASP A 60 -4.21 2.28 -13.18
C ASP A 60 -3.47 1.49 -12.11
N GLN A 61 -3.15 2.16 -11.03
CA GLN A 61 -2.57 1.53 -9.85
C GLN A 61 -3.02 2.25 -8.59
N ILE A 62 -2.91 1.57 -7.46
CA ILE A 62 -3.11 2.18 -6.15
C ILE A 62 -1.74 2.54 -5.59
N VAL A 63 -1.59 3.77 -5.14
CA VAL A 63 -0.41 4.22 -4.42
C VAL A 63 -0.78 4.37 -2.96
N ALA A 64 -0.03 3.72 -2.09
CA ALA A 64 -0.21 3.79 -0.65
C ALA A 64 0.83 4.73 -0.03
N ILE A 65 0.40 5.52 0.94
CA ILE A 65 1.30 6.28 1.80
C ILE A 65 1.50 5.42 3.04
N VAL A 66 2.73 5.01 3.28
CA VAL A 66 3.05 3.99 4.27
C VAL A 66 4.24 4.39 5.12
N ASN A 67 4.39 3.71 6.25
CA ASN A 67 5.61 3.75 7.04
C ASN A 67 5.92 2.34 7.56
N ALA A 68 7.19 2.04 7.75
CA ALA A 68 7.59 0.86 8.48
C ALA A 68 7.16 1.00 9.94
N GLU A 69 6.72 -0.08 10.59
CA GLU A 69 6.30 -0.01 12.00
C GLU A 69 7.40 0.49 12.91
N THR A 70 8.65 0.22 12.58
CA THR A 70 9.81 0.66 13.35
C THR A 70 10.18 2.13 13.13
N ALA A 71 9.56 2.79 12.16
CA ALA A 71 9.84 4.18 11.80
C ALA A 71 8.54 4.92 11.47
N PRO A 72 7.67 5.18 12.46
CA PRO A 72 6.33 5.73 12.21
C PRO A 72 6.33 7.15 11.62
N ASP A 73 7.41 7.90 11.81
CA ASP A 73 7.51 9.27 11.30
C ASP A 73 8.14 9.34 9.90
N ASP A 74 8.64 8.22 9.38
CA ASP A 74 9.29 8.16 8.08
C ASP A 74 8.31 7.61 7.03
N VAL A 75 7.44 8.48 6.53
CA VAL A 75 6.43 8.11 5.54
C VAL A 75 6.98 8.18 4.12
N PHE A 76 6.53 7.27 3.29
CA PHE A 76 6.86 7.24 1.87
C PHE A 76 5.69 6.67 1.07
N ARG A 77 5.76 6.81 -0.25
CA ARG A 77 4.76 6.25 -1.16
C ARG A 77 5.25 4.94 -1.73
N MET A 78 4.34 4.00 -1.90
CA MET A 78 4.63 2.72 -2.55
C MET A 78 3.44 2.33 -3.43
N ALA A 79 3.71 1.92 -4.67
CA ALA A 79 2.66 1.37 -5.52
C ALA A 79 2.32 -0.05 -5.07
N LEU A 80 1.04 -0.34 -4.91
CA LEU A 80 0.56 -1.69 -4.66
C LEU A 80 0.57 -2.49 -5.96
N PRO A 81 0.60 -3.83 -5.89
CA PRO A 81 0.48 -4.65 -7.09
C PRO A 81 -0.76 -4.27 -7.91
N ARG A 82 -0.65 -4.32 -9.23
CA ARG A 82 -1.70 -3.82 -10.14
C ARG A 82 -3.06 -4.47 -9.96
N LYS A 83 -3.11 -5.72 -9.55
CA LYS A 83 -4.39 -6.41 -9.29
C LYS A 83 -5.28 -5.64 -8.31
N TYR A 84 -4.67 -4.83 -7.46
CA TYR A 84 -5.40 -4.06 -6.48
C TYR A 84 -6.09 -2.82 -7.06
N ALA A 85 -5.68 -2.34 -8.22
CA ALA A 85 -6.31 -1.18 -8.84
C ALA A 85 -7.78 -1.42 -9.19
N GLU A 86 -8.16 -2.66 -9.50
CA GLU A 86 -9.53 -3.03 -9.86
C GLU A 86 -10.40 -3.34 -8.65
N ILE A 87 -9.79 -3.65 -7.55
CA ILE A 87 -10.50 -4.14 -6.38
C ILE A 87 -10.42 -3.20 -5.16
N ILE A 88 -9.66 -2.10 -5.18
CA ILE A 88 -9.69 -1.08 -4.14
C ILE A 88 -10.66 0.04 -4.49
N ASN A 89 -11.68 0.22 -3.67
CA ASN A 89 -12.51 1.41 -3.75
C ASN A 89 -11.95 2.46 -2.79
N PRO A 90 -11.38 3.53 -3.33
CA PRO A 90 -10.82 4.63 -2.56
C PRO A 90 -11.76 5.31 -1.58
N ASP A 91 -13.04 5.16 -1.70
CA ASP A 91 -14.01 5.85 -0.85
C ASP A 91 -14.65 4.93 0.19
N ASP A 92 -14.17 3.70 0.35
CA ASP A 92 -14.73 2.77 1.33
C ASP A 92 -14.42 3.25 2.76
N ALA A 93 -15.47 3.63 3.47
CA ALA A 93 -15.36 4.20 4.81
C ALA A 93 -14.71 3.26 5.83
N GLY A 94 -14.93 1.95 5.70
CA GLY A 94 -14.35 0.95 6.62
C GLY A 94 -12.85 0.91 6.53
N LEU A 95 -12.31 1.12 5.34
CA LEU A 95 -10.87 1.06 5.16
C LEU A 95 -10.19 2.38 5.43
N ILE A 96 -10.88 3.48 5.18
CA ILE A 96 -10.42 4.80 5.66
C ILE A 96 -10.28 4.75 7.18
N ALA A 97 -11.28 4.20 7.87
CA ALA A 97 -11.23 4.06 9.32
C ALA A 97 -10.05 3.19 9.76
N ASP A 98 -9.80 2.07 9.08
CA ASP A 98 -8.67 1.20 9.41
C ASP A 98 -7.33 1.90 9.23
N CYS A 99 -7.17 2.69 8.16
CA CYS A 99 -5.97 3.49 7.95
C CYS A 99 -5.76 4.49 9.10
N ASN A 100 -6.84 5.18 9.49
CA ASN A 100 -6.78 6.19 10.54
C ASN A 100 -6.51 5.59 11.92
N GLN A 101 -6.88 4.33 12.14
CA GLN A 101 -6.71 3.66 13.43
C GLN A 101 -5.43 2.81 13.50
N GLY A 102 -4.62 2.81 12.46
CA GLY A 102 -3.40 2.02 12.42
C GLY A 102 -3.63 0.51 12.25
N LEU A 103 -4.81 0.12 11.75
CA LEU A 103 -5.16 -1.29 11.55
C LEU A 103 -4.81 -1.79 10.14
N ALA A 104 -4.48 -0.88 9.24
CA ALA A 104 -4.12 -1.23 7.87
C ALA A 104 -2.62 -1.57 7.81
N ARG A 105 -2.31 -2.86 7.87
CA ARG A 105 -0.93 -3.34 7.96
C ARG A 105 -0.67 -4.41 6.92
N PHE A 106 0.55 -4.48 6.43
CA PHE A 106 0.93 -5.51 5.46
C PHE A 106 2.42 -5.84 5.54
N THR A 107 2.77 -6.98 4.97
CA THR A 107 4.17 -7.34 4.68
C THR A 107 4.33 -7.48 3.18
N ILE A 108 5.55 -7.31 2.69
CA ILE A 108 5.89 -7.57 1.30
C ILE A 108 6.33 -9.03 1.20
N THR A 109 5.84 -9.73 0.18
CA THR A 109 6.18 -11.12 -0.07
C THR A 109 6.87 -11.24 -1.42
N GLU A 110 7.52 -12.38 -1.65
CA GLU A 110 8.14 -12.69 -2.93
C GLU A 110 7.61 -14.01 -3.44
N TYR A 111 7.40 -14.11 -4.74
CA TYR A 111 6.99 -15.34 -5.38
C TYR A 111 7.64 -15.47 -6.75
N HIS A 112 7.80 -16.72 -7.22
CA HIS A 112 8.32 -16.97 -8.55
C HIS A 112 7.19 -16.93 -9.58
N SER A 113 7.33 -16.06 -10.58
CA SER A 113 6.37 -15.98 -11.69
C SER A 113 6.80 -16.91 -12.81
N LYS A 114 5.98 -17.92 -13.09
CA LYS A 114 6.23 -18.83 -14.22
C LYS A 114 6.08 -18.10 -15.55
N ARG A 115 5.16 -17.14 -15.62
CA ARG A 115 4.89 -16.37 -16.84
C ARG A 115 6.08 -15.53 -17.27
N PHE A 116 6.75 -14.89 -16.31
CA PHE A 116 7.87 -14.00 -16.58
C PHE A 116 9.22 -14.62 -16.25
N ASN A 117 9.21 -15.84 -15.70
CA ASN A 117 10.39 -16.57 -15.27
C ASN A 117 11.32 -15.71 -14.39
N LYS A 118 10.75 -15.04 -13.40
CA LYS A 118 11.50 -14.21 -12.45
C LYS A 118 10.75 -14.07 -11.13
N GLU A 119 11.47 -13.62 -10.11
CA GLU A 119 10.89 -13.31 -8.82
C GLU A 119 10.14 -11.99 -8.88
N LEU A 120 8.93 -11.98 -8.35
CA LEU A 120 8.08 -10.80 -8.25
C LEU A 120 7.65 -10.59 -6.81
N ASN A 121 7.23 -9.36 -6.49
CA ASN A 121 6.76 -9.02 -5.16
C ASN A 121 5.25 -8.86 -5.14
N ASP A 122 4.66 -9.32 -4.05
CA ASP A 122 3.26 -9.11 -3.73
C ASP A 122 3.20 -8.58 -2.29
N ILE A 123 2.02 -8.34 -1.79
CA ILE A 123 1.81 -7.94 -0.40
C ILE A 123 0.80 -8.87 0.26
N LYS A 124 0.91 -8.99 1.58
CA LYS A 124 -0.03 -9.74 2.40
C LYS A 124 -0.53 -8.81 3.50
N PHE A 125 -1.84 -8.57 3.52
CA PHE A 125 -2.47 -7.81 4.59
C PHE A 125 -2.55 -8.62 5.89
N LEU A 126 -2.35 -7.95 6.99
CA LEU A 126 -2.33 -8.57 8.33
C LEU A 126 -3.61 -8.29 9.12
#